data_9e5f898ee6241d1267cc9938b7c49007
#
_entry.id   9e5f898ee6241d1267cc9938b7c49007
#
_cell.length_a   1.000
_cell.length_b   1.000
_cell.length_c   1.000
_cell.angle_alpha   90.00
_cell.angle_beta   90.00
_cell.angle_gamma   90.00
#
_symmetry.space_group_name_H-M   'P 1'
#
loop_
_entity.id
_entity.type
_entity.pdbx_description
1 polymer ?
#
loop_
_entity_poly.entity_id
_entity_poly.type
_entity_poly.pdbx_seq_one_letter_code
_entity_poly.pdbx_strand_id
1 'polypeptide(L)' 'MSELRASPGDRLVIKRHQMGEHGRDAEILEVLGEEGAPPYLVRWDDGHVSECFPGSDAYIDHLEHEG' A
#
# COMPACT_ATOMS: atom_id res chain seq x y z
N MET A 1 -8.70 -12.41 12.05
CA MET A 1 -8.25 -11.11 12.28
C MET A 1 -7.25 -10.68 11.25
N SER A 2 -7.56 -9.71 10.50
CA SER A 2 -6.65 -9.34 9.46
C SER A 2 -5.96 -8.06 9.84
N GLU A 3 -4.67 -8.08 9.71
CA GLU A 3 -3.86 -6.93 9.98
C GLU A 3 -3.08 -6.61 8.77
N LEU A 4 -3.03 -5.34 8.45
CA LEU A 4 -2.19 -4.89 7.38
C LEU A 4 -0.78 -4.79 7.88
N ARG A 5 0.11 -5.47 7.18
CA ARG A 5 1.51 -5.39 7.48
C ARG A 5 2.27 -5.22 6.21
N ALA A 6 3.21 -4.31 6.21
CA ALA A 6 3.98 -4.03 5.03
C ALA A 6 5.39 -3.69 5.40
N SER A 7 6.26 -3.75 4.41
CA SER A 7 7.65 -3.36 4.55
C SER A 7 7.99 -2.43 3.41
N PRO A 8 9.01 -1.60 3.57
CA PRO A 8 9.45 -0.81 2.43
C PRO A 8 9.77 -1.70 1.25
N GLY A 9 9.30 -1.30 0.10
CA GLY A 9 9.45 -2.09 -1.10
C GLY A 9 8.24 -2.91 -1.46
N ASP A 10 7.34 -3.12 -0.51
CA ASP A 10 6.09 -3.78 -0.83
C ASP A 10 5.18 -2.84 -1.60
N ARG A 11 4.10 -3.38 -2.11
CA ARG A 11 3.17 -2.60 -2.91
C ARG A 11 1.83 -2.55 -2.23
N LEU A 12 1.26 -1.35 -2.15
CA LEU A 12 -0.07 -1.15 -1.64
C LEU A 12 -1.03 -1.12 -2.81
N VAL A 13 -2.05 -1.95 -2.78
CA VAL A 13 -3.03 -2.03 -3.85
C VAL A 13 -4.38 -1.65 -3.28
N ILE A 14 -5.02 -0.68 -3.91
CA ILE A 14 -6.33 -0.24 -3.52
C ILE A 14 -7.31 -0.68 -4.59
N LYS A 15 -8.25 -1.49 -4.20
CA LYS A 15 -9.26 -1.97 -5.12
C LYS A 15 -10.47 -1.07 -5.00
N ARG A 16 -10.83 -0.47 -6.10
CA ARG A 16 -12.00 0.37 -6.12
C ARG A 16 -13.05 -0.28 -6.97
N HIS A 17 -14.25 -0.22 -6.49
CA HIS A 17 -15.35 -0.86 -7.18
C HIS A 17 -16.25 0.10 -7.89
N GLN A 18 -15.80 1.30 -8.08
CA GLN A 18 -16.62 2.25 -8.80
C GLN A 18 -16.54 1.98 -10.27
N MET A 19 -17.65 2.23 -10.93
CA MET A 19 -17.72 1.95 -12.33
C MET A 19 -16.73 2.78 -13.09
N GLY A 20 -16.01 2.15 -13.97
CA GLY A 20 -15.07 2.87 -14.80
C GLY A 20 -13.77 3.22 -14.14
N GLU A 21 -13.57 2.75 -12.92
CA GLU A 21 -12.36 3.08 -12.23
C GLU A 21 -11.49 1.86 -12.09
N HIS A 22 -10.21 2.08 -12.24
CA HIS A 22 -9.26 1.03 -11.98
C HIS A 22 -8.74 1.18 -10.57
N GLY A 23 -8.28 0.09 -10.03
CA GLY A 23 -7.61 0.16 -8.76
C GLY A 23 -6.34 0.96 -8.89
N ARG A 24 -5.79 1.37 -7.77
CA ARG A 24 -4.56 2.12 -7.74
C ARG A 24 -3.55 1.36 -6.93
N ASP A 25 -2.30 1.48 -7.29
CA ASP A 25 -1.29 0.88 -6.48
C ASP A 25 -0.17 1.88 -6.27
N ALA A 26 0.58 1.64 -5.22
CA ALA A 26 1.65 2.53 -4.83
C ALA A 26 2.76 1.71 -4.24
N GLU A 27 3.95 2.25 -4.35
CA GLU A 27 5.11 1.63 -3.75
C GLU A 27 5.25 2.13 -2.33
N ILE A 28 5.43 1.23 -1.38
CA ILE A 28 5.59 1.63 0.00
C ILE A 28 7.04 2.02 0.22
N LEU A 29 7.24 3.28 0.55
CA LEU A 29 8.57 3.80 0.76
C LEU A 29 9.00 3.67 2.21
N GLU A 30 8.05 3.83 3.13
CA GLU A 30 8.36 3.80 4.52
C GLU A 30 7.13 3.38 5.29
N VAL A 31 7.32 2.64 6.35
CA VAL A 31 6.24 2.23 7.23
C VAL A 31 6.30 3.12 8.46
N LEU A 32 5.24 3.86 8.70
CA LEU A 32 5.22 4.83 9.78
C LEU A 32 4.60 4.29 11.06
N GLY A 33 3.83 3.21 10.94
CA GLY A 33 3.27 2.57 12.12
C GLY A 33 4.21 1.54 12.67
N GLU A 34 3.75 0.84 13.68
CA GLU A 34 4.57 -0.18 14.33
C GLU A 34 4.36 -1.52 13.68
N GLU A 35 5.43 -2.25 13.51
CA GLU A 35 5.37 -3.64 13.07
C GLU A 35 4.65 -3.80 11.73
N GLY A 36 4.92 -2.89 10.82
CA GLY A 36 4.32 -2.98 9.51
C GLY A 36 2.93 -2.40 9.41
N ALA A 37 2.47 -1.76 10.45
CA ALA A 37 1.12 -1.20 10.47
C ALA A 37 1.08 0.16 9.78
N PRO A 38 -0.11 0.55 9.30
CA PRO A 38 -0.24 1.88 8.73
C PRO A 38 -0.11 2.96 9.78
N PRO A 39 0.12 4.20 9.39
CA PRO A 39 0.11 4.66 8.00
C PRO A 39 1.41 4.36 7.27
N TYR A 40 1.34 4.47 5.96
CA TYR A 40 2.50 4.23 5.11
C TYR A 40 2.82 5.46 4.30
N LEU A 41 4.10 5.67 4.08
CA LEU A 41 4.53 6.67 3.12
C LEU A 41 4.68 5.98 1.79
N VAL A 42 3.92 6.42 0.80
CA VAL A 42 3.85 5.69 -0.46
C VAL A 42 4.08 6.63 -1.62
N ARG A 43 4.54 6.05 -2.71
CA ARG A 43 4.64 6.77 -3.96
C ARG A 43 3.66 6.16 -4.94
N TRP A 44 2.71 6.95 -5.38
CA TRP A 44 1.68 6.51 -6.29
C TRP A 44 2.24 6.37 -7.69
N ASP A 45 1.46 5.74 -8.56
CA ASP A 45 1.92 5.45 -9.90
C ASP A 45 2.16 6.71 -10.72
N ASP A 46 1.63 7.85 -10.30
CA ASP A 46 1.92 9.10 -10.99
C ASP A 46 3.12 9.82 -10.40
N GLY A 47 3.83 9.18 -9.48
CA GLY A 47 5.02 9.77 -8.88
C GLY A 47 4.75 10.61 -7.65
N HIS A 48 3.50 10.74 -7.25
CA HIS A 48 3.14 11.56 -6.10
C HIS A 48 3.42 10.80 -4.81
N VAL A 49 4.07 11.44 -3.88
CA VAL A 49 4.41 10.82 -2.60
C VAL A 49 3.48 11.38 -1.53
N SER A 50 2.85 10.51 -0.78
CA SER A 50 1.99 10.97 0.29
C SER A 50 1.82 9.88 1.32
N GLU A 51 1.27 10.27 2.46
CA GLU A 51 0.95 9.36 3.53
C GLU A 51 -0.40 8.72 3.25
N CYS A 52 -0.51 7.43 3.52
CA CYS A 52 -1.72 6.73 3.19
C CYS A 52 -2.19 5.89 4.37
N PHE A 53 -3.49 5.95 4.64
CA PHE A 53 -4.15 5.11 5.64
C PHE A 53 -5.07 4.17 4.88
N PRO A 54 -4.59 2.96 4.56
CA PRO A 54 -5.40 2.06 3.75
C PRO A 54 -6.65 1.62 4.47
N GLY A 55 -7.72 1.52 3.73
CA GLY A 55 -8.98 1.05 4.27
C GLY A 55 -9.20 -0.41 3.96
N SER A 56 -10.44 -0.84 4.12
CA SER A 56 -10.75 -2.25 3.92
C SER A 56 -10.71 -2.67 2.47
N ASP A 57 -10.68 -1.71 1.55
CA ASP A 57 -10.58 -2.02 0.14
C ASP A 57 -9.14 -2.06 -0.35
N ALA A 58 -8.18 -2.10 0.55
CA ALA A 58 -6.78 -2.12 0.18
C ALA A 58 -6.11 -3.37 0.72
N TYR A 59 -5.06 -3.78 0.06
CA TYR A 59 -4.28 -4.89 0.57
C TYR A 59 -2.82 -4.66 0.20
N ILE A 60 -1.95 -5.43 0.85
CA ILE A 60 -0.52 -5.32 0.63
C ILE A 60 -0.08 -6.50 -0.21
N ASP A 61 0.61 -6.21 -1.29
CA ASP A 61 1.18 -7.22 -2.13
C ASP A 61 2.65 -7.31 -1.76
N HIS A 62 3.02 -8.41 -1.13
CA HIS A 62 4.39 -8.59 -0.67
C HIS A 62 5.22 -9.08 -1.84
N LEU A 63 6.04 -8.20 -2.35
CA LEU A 63 6.90 -8.57 -3.46
C LEU A 63 8.05 -9.38 -2.92
N GLU A 64 8.27 -10.52 -3.55
CA GLU A 64 9.34 -11.34 -3.10
C GLU A 64 10.62 -10.85 -3.63
N HIS A 65 11.54 -10.63 -2.73
CA HIS A 65 12.85 -10.22 -3.13
C HIS A 65 13.77 -11.38 -2.92
N GLU A 66 14.11 -11.97 -4.01
CA GLU A 66 15.04 -13.05 -3.92
C GLU A 66 16.35 -12.47 -3.60
N GLY A 67 16.70 -12.60 -2.45
CA GLY A 67 17.86 -11.97 -1.91
C GLY A 67 19.12 -12.45 -2.37
#